data_2b610cc4e2355a108c425981822ffaba
#
_entry.id   2b610cc4e2355a108c425981822ffaba
#
_cell.length_a   1.000
_cell.length_b   1.000
_cell.length_c   1.000
_cell.angle_alpha   90.00
_cell.angle_beta   90.00
_cell.angle_gamma   90.00
#
_symmetry.space_group_name_H-M   'P 1'
#
loop_
_entity.id
_entity.type
_entity.pdbx_description
1 polymer ?
#
loop_
_entity_poly.entity_id
_entity_poly.type
_entity_poly.pdbx_seq_one_letter_code
_entity_poly.pdbx_strand_id
1 'polypeptide(L)'
;MFYKIIRPIVRFIGWVLNGHLHVHHKDRLPKGNYILVAPHRTWWEPLLFALGASPMEFMFMAKIELFKNPVLRFILNHAHAFPVDRKNPGPSALKIPVKGLRKGKLSLIIFPSGTRHSAELKGGALVISKMSKKPMVPVVYQGPLSFKGLLKRKPMEVNFGNPITIDKKTKLTHENEQIIYKQLEDAWDQRDKELNPNFH
;
A
#
# COMPACT_ATOMS: atom_id res chain seq x y z
N MET A 1 -5.88 -1.77 19.54
CA MET A 1 -7.22 -2.32 19.85
C MET A 1 -8.17 -2.23 18.64
N PHE A 2 -8.30 -1.07 18.00
CA PHE A 2 -9.18 -0.83 16.84
C PHE A 2 -8.94 -1.81 15.66
N TYR A 3 -7.70 -2.03 15.26
CA TYR A 3 -7.35 -2.98 14.20
C TYR A 3 -7.83 -4.41 14.47
N LYS A 4 -7.80 -4.84 15.73
CA LYS A 4 -8.28 -6.19 16.12
C LYS A 4 -9.79 -6.34 15.94
N ILE A 5 -10.53 -5.25 16.06
CA ILE A 5 -12.00 -5.23 15.89
C ILE A 5 -12.37 -5.04 14.42
N ILE A 6 -11.72 -4.10 13.74
CA ILE A 6 -12.07 -3.75 12.35
C ILE A 6 -11.68 -4.84 11.35
N ARG A 7 -10.55 -5.54 11.55
CA ARG A 7 -10.11 -6.59 10.63
C ARG A 7 -11.16 -7.70 10.41
N PRO A 8 -11.71 -8.34 11.44
CA PRO A 8 -12.73 -9.37 11.23
C PRO A 8 -13.98 -8.80 10.56
N ILE A 9 -14.39 -7.57 10.87
CA ILE A 9 -15.54 -6.92 10.24
C ILE A 9 -15.28 -6.70 8.75
N VAL A 10 -14.14 -6.11 8.37
CA VAL A 10 -13.79 -5.87 6.96
C VAL A 10 -13.62 -7.20 6.20
N ARG A 11 -13.04 -8.21 6.85
CA ARG A 11 -12.94 -9.56 6.26
C ARG A 11 -14.30 -10.18 6.03
N PHE A 12 -15.21 -10.08 6.99
CA PHE A 12 -16.58 -10.59 6.88
C PHE A 12 -17.35 -9.86 5.78
N ILE A 13 -17.31 -8.53 5.74
CA ILE A 13 -17.95 -7.74 4.69
C ILE A 13 -17.39 -8.13 3.30
N GLY A 14 -16.07 -8.21 3.17
CA GLY A 14 -15.42 -8.62 1.92
C GLY A 14 -15.86 -10.03 1.49
N TRP A 15 -15.93 -10.96 2.43
CA TRP A 15 -16.41 -12.34 2.19
C TRP A 15 -17.88 -12.37 1.74
N VAL A 16 -18.74 -11.62 2.38
CA VAL A 16 -20.17 -11.53 1.98
C VAL A 16 -20.32 -10.95 0.57
N LEU A 17 -19.60 -9.87 0.28
CA LEU A 17 -19.71 -9.15 -0.98
C LEU A 17 -19.09 -9.92 -2.16
N ASN A 18 -17.94 -10.55 -1.95
CA ASN A 18 -17.18 -11.11 -3.07
C ASN A 18 -16.59 -12.52 -2.82
N GLY A 19 -16.58 -13.01 -1.59
CA GLY A 19 -15.96 -14.28 -1.24
C GLY A 19 -14.58 -14.13 -0.61
N HIS A 20 -13.73 -15.15 -0.78
CA HIS A 20 -12.42 -15.18 -0.13
C HIS A 20 -11.39 -14.29 -0.83
N LEU A 21 -10.54 -13.64 -0.03
CA LEU A 21 -9.32 -13.00 -0.51
C LEU A 21 -8.21 -14.06 -0.60
N HIS A 22 -7.70 -14.30 -1.80
CA HIS A 22 -6.56 -15.17 -2.04
C HIS A 22 -5.27 -14.37 -1.88
N VAL A 23 -4.37 -14.88 -1.06
CA VAL A 23 -3.11 -14.19 -0.73
C VAL A 23 -1.94 -15.07 -1.13
N HIS A 24 -1.09 -14.55 -2.02
CA HIS A 24 0.07 -15.24 -2.56
C HIS A 24 1.37 -14.69 -1.99
N HIS A 25 2.34 -15.56 -1.78
CA HIS A 25 3.71 -15.24 -1.37
C HIS A 25 3.82 -14.38 -0.09
N LYS A 26 2.97 -14.65 0.88
CA LYS A 26 3.02 -13.98 2.19
C LYS A 26 4.33 -14.23 2.95
N ASP A 27 4.99 -15.33 2.66
CA ASP A 27 6.31 -15.72 3.16
C ASP A 27 7.42 -14.73 2.79
N ARG A 28 7.25 -13.96 1.70
CA ARG A 28 8.18 -12.89 1.29
C ARG A 28 8.15 -11.66 2.18
N LEU A 29 7.12 -11.51 3.03
CA LEU A 29 7.00 -10.34 3.90
C LEU A 29 8.08 -10.36 4.98
N PRO A 30 8.80 -9.22 5.19
CA PRO A 30 9.79 -9.12 6.25
C PRO A 30 9.20 -9.35 7.65
N LYS A 31 9.96 -9.93 8.56
CA LYS A 31 9.55 -10.12 9.98
C LYS A 31 9.31 -8.79 10.71
N GLY A 32 10.07 -7.74 10.35
CA GLY A 32 9.88 -6.39 10.89
C GLY A 32 8.86 -5.57 10.09
N ASN A 33 8.79 -4.27 10.36
CA ASN A 33 7.96 -3.36 9.58
C ASN A 33 8.60 -2.97 8.24
N TYR A 34 7.78 -2.68 7.25
CA TYR A 34 8.13 -2.45 5.86
C TYR A 34 7.15 -1.47 5.20
N ILE A 35 7.40 -1.15 3.95
CA ILE A 35 6.56 -0.29 3.13
C ILE A 35 5.96 -1.14 2.00
N LEU A 36 4.64 -1.34 2.00
CA LEU A 36 3.95 -1.89 0.83
C LEU A 36 3.84 -0.82 -0.24
N VAL A 37 4.30 -1.14 -1.43
CA VAL A 37 4.31 -0.23 -2.58
C VAL A 37 3.53 -0.89 -3.71
N ALA A 38 2.47 -0.22 -4.18
CA ALA A 38 1.54 -0.78 -5.16
C ALA A 38 1.18 0.23 -6.26
N PRO A 39 0.85 -0.23 -7.48
CA PRO A 39 0.10 0.57 -8.44
C PRO A 39 -1.30 0.81 -7.89
N HIS A 40 -1.88 2.00 -8.10
CA HIS A 40 -3.18 2.37 -7.52
C HIS A 40 -4.31 2.14 -8.52
N ARG A 41 -5.02 1.01 -8.40
CA ARG A 41 -6.10 0.61 -9.31
C ARG A 41 -7.49 0.90 -8.76
N THR A 42 -7.68 0.68 -7.43
CA THR A 42 -8.99 0.92 -6.79
C THR A 42 -8.84 1.46 -5.37
N TRP A 43 -9.92 2.05 -4.84
CA TRP A 43 -9.87 2.72 -3.52
C TRP A 43 -9.84 1.74 -2.33
N TRP A 44 -10.25 0.49 -2.51
CA TRP A 44 -10.24 -0.51 -1.43
C TRP A 44 -8.96 -1.34 -1.34
N GLU A 45 -8.03 -1.22 -2.30
CA GLU A 45 -6.75 -1.94 -2.26
C GLU A 45 -6.01 -1.83 -0.92
N PRO A 46 -5.91 -0.63 -0.29
CA PRO A 46 -5.22 -0.50 0.98
C PRO A 46 -5.78 -1.43 2.06
N LEU A 47 -7.10 -1.64 2.06
CA LEU A 47 -7.76 -2.53 3.01
C LEU A 47 -7.43 -4.00 2.73
N LEU A 48 -7.44 -4.40 1.46
CA LEU A 48 -7.11 -5.77 1.04
C LEU A 48 -5.65 -6.10 1.31
N PHE A 49 -4.73 -5.18 1.04
CA PHE A 49 -3.32 -5.35 1.36
C PHE A 49 -3.09 -5.49 2.87
N ALA A 50 -3.75 -4.67 3.68
CA ALA A 50 -3.66 -4.75 5.13
C ALA A 50 -4.27 -6.05 5.69
N LEU A 51 -5.33 -6.58 5.06
CA LEU A 51 -5.90 -7.89 5.39
C LEU A 51 -4.96 -9.03 5.01
N GLY A 52 -4.41 -9.00 3.79
CA GLY A 52 -3.48 -10.02 3.30
C GLY A 52 -2.20 -10.10 4.13
N ALA A 53 -1.67 -8.95 4.52
CA ALA A 53 -0.45 -8.84 5.32
C ALA A 53 -0.67 -8.96 6.84
N SER A 54 -1.87 -9.37 7.29
CA SER A 54 -2.14 -9.60 8.73
C SER A 54 -1.12 -10.58 9.34
N PRO A 55 -0.60 -10.38 10.58
CA PRO A 55 -1.09 -9.47 11.62
C PRO A 55 -0.53 -8.04 11.57
N MET A 56 0.32 -7.67 10.61
CA MET A 56 0.92 -6.35 10.53
C MET A 56 -0.14 -5.24 10.52
N GLU A 57 0.13 -4.13 11.20
CA GLU A 57 -0.68 -2.91 11.19
C GLU A 57 -0.01 -1.84 10.33
N PHE A 58 -0.83 -1.06 9.61
CA PHE A 58 -0.35 -0.12 8.62
C PHE A 58 -0.79 1.31 8.90
N MET A 59 0.08 2.24 8.53
CA MET A 59 -0.27 3.64 8.30
C MET A 59 -0.76 3.82 6.88
N PHE A 60 -1.67 4.78 6.68
CA PHE A 60 -2.23 5.12 5.36
C PHE A 60 -2.14 6.61 5.11
N MET A 61 -1.77 7.00 3.89
CA MET A 61 -1.90 8.37 3.42
C MET A 61 -3.31 8.59 2.89
N ALA A 62 -4.08 9.43 3.53
CA ALA A 62 -5.44 9.74 3.11
C ALA A 62 -5.58 11.21 2.70
N LYS A 63 -6.46 11.48 1.74
CA LYS A 63 -6.74 12.83 1.25
C LYS A 63 -7.26 13.71 2.39
N ILE A 64 -6.69 14.90 2.58
CA ILE A 64 -7.00 15.79 3.70
C ILE A 64 -8.49 16.11 3.82
N GLU A 65 -9.20 16.19 2.69
CA GLU A 65 -10.64 16.49 2.67
C GLU A 65 -11.49 15.42 3.35
N LEU A 66 -11.02 14.16 3.41
CA LEU A 66 -11.72 13.08 4.11
C LEU A 66 -11.79 13.31 5.62
N PHE A 67 -10.86 14.09 6.16
CA PHE A 67 -10.82 14.43 7.59
C PHE A 67 -11.77 15.57 7.98
N LYS A 68 -12.42 16.22 7.00
CA LYS A 68 -13.45 17.23 7.26
C LYS A 68 -14.73 16.61 7.83
N ASN A 69 -15.07 15.38 7.40
CA ASN A 69 -16.20 14.65 7.97
C ASN A 69 -15.79 14.05 9.33
N PRO A 70 -16.52 14.33 10.43
CA PRO A 70 -16.13 13.89 11.77
C PRO A 70 -16.14 12.36 11.94
N VAL A 71 -17.08 11.67 11.30
CA VAL A 71 -17.16 10.20 11.33
C VAL A 71 -15.98 9.56 10.61
N LEU A 72 -15.70 10.03 9.39
CA LEU A 72 -14.54 9.54 8.62
C LEU A 72 -13.23 9.87 9.35
N ARG A 73 -13.09 11.06 9.91
CA ARG A 73 -11.92 11.46 10.70
C ARG A 73 -11.70 10.52 11.88
N PHE A 74 -12.76 10.16 12.60
CA PHE A 74 -12.67 9.20 13.72
C PHE A 74 -12.15 7.85 13.23
N ILE A 75 -12.74 7.28 12.18
CA ILE A 75 -12.34 5.99 11.60
C ILE A 75 -10.89 6.04 11.08
N LEU A 76 -10.55 7.07 10.32
CA LEU A 76 -9.23 7.24 9.71
C LEU A 76 -8.12 7.37 10.77
N ASN A 77 -8.35 8.17 11.83
CA ASN A 77 -7.38 8.33 12.91
C ASN A 77 -7.13 6.99 13.64
N HIS A 78 -8.18 6.22 13.90
CA HIS A 78 -8.07 4.92 14.55
C HIS A 78 -7.48 3.83 13.64
N ALA A 79 -7.60 4.01 12.32
CA ALA A 79 -6.94 3.18 11.32
C ALA A 79 -5.49 3.60 11.02
N HIS A 80 -4.90 4.50 11.81
CA HIS A 80 -3.55 5.06 11.61
C HIS A 80 -3.38 5.81 10.28
N ALA A 81 -4.49 6.31 9.70
CA ALA A 81 -4.42 7.16 8.54
C ALA A 81 -4.03 8.60 8.96
N PHE A 82 -3.26 9.27 8.12
CA PHE A 82 -2.89 10.67 8.32
C PHE A 82 -3.20 11.49 7.08
N PRO A 83 -3.58 12.78 7.27
CA PRO A 83 -3.98 13.64 6.17
C PRO A 83 -2.79 14.07 5.32
N VAL A 84 -2.98 14.05 3.99
CA VAL A 84 -2.02 14.59 3.03
C VAL A 84 -2.77 15.47 2.03
N ASP A 85 -2.30 16.70 1.86
CA ASP A 85 -2.69 17.53 0.73
C ASP A 85 -1.98 16.98 -0.51
N ARG A 86 -2.73 16.42 -1.45
CA ARG A 86 -2.16 15.82 -2.65
C ARG A 86 -1.68 16.85 -3.67
N LYS A 87 -2.20 18.09 -3.60
CA LYS A 87 -1.82 19.19 -4.50
C LYS A 87 -0.51 19.82 -4.05
N ASN A 88 -0.38 20.06 -2.74
CA ASN A 88 0.82 20.63 -2.13
C ASN A 88 1.24 19.81 -0.91
N PRO A 89 1.88 18.65 -1.12
CA PRO A 89 2.30 17.77 -0.02
C PRO A 89 3.37 18.47 0.83
N GLY A 90 2.96 18.89 2.03
CA GLY A 90 3.87 19.50 2.99
C GLY A 90 4.86 18.49 3.60
N PRO A 91 5.85 18.98 4.38
CA PRO A 91 6.88 18.12 5.00
C PRO A 91 6.32 17.00 5.89
N SER A 92 5.10 17.16 6.40
CA SER A 92 4.39 16.15 7.20
C SER A 92 4.13 14.85 6.44
N ALA A 93 3.93 14.93 5.12
CA ALA A 93 3.73 13.76 4.24
C ALA A 93 4.93 12.79 4.26
N LEU A 94 6.14 13.28 4.53
CA LEU A 94 7.35 12.48 4.71
C LEU A 94 7.67 12.22 6.18
N LYS A 95 7.56 13.24 7.04
CA LYS A 95 7.97 13.14 8.46
C LYS A 95 7.12 12.15 9.26
N ILE A 96 5.79 12.16 9.04
CA ILE A 96 4.87 11.25 9.77
C ILE A 96 5.18 9.78 9.50
N PRO A 97 5.21 9.30 8.24
CA PRO A 97 5.49 7.90 7.98
C PRO A 97 6.91 7.48 8.36
N VAL A 98 7.92 8.32 8.13
CA VAL A 98 9.30 8.04 8.57
C VAL A 98 9.38 7.83 10.08
N LYS A 99 8.76 8.73 10.87
CA LYS A 99 8.71 8.61 12.33
C LYS A 99 7.98 7.33 12.77
N GLY A 100 6.84 7.01 12.14
CA GLY A 100 6.08 5.80 12.42
C GLY A 100 6.85 4.51 12.12
N LEU A 101 7.50 4.44 10.95
CA LEU A 101 8.34 3.32 10.55
C LEU A 101 9.56 3.13 11.47
N ARG A 102 10.21 4.21 11.90
CA ARG A 102 11.35 4.14 12.84
C ARG A 102 10.95 3.61 14.22
N LYS A 103 9.72 3.86 14.68
CA LYS A 103 9.21 3.29 15.94
C LYS A 103 9.01 1.78 15.90
N GLY A 104 9.00 1.17 14.70
CA GLY A 104 9.00 -0.28 14.50
C GLY A 104 7.67 -1.00 14.75
N LYS A 105 6.57 -0.28 15.08
CA LYS A 105 5.26 -0.87 15.37
C LYS A 105 4.32 -0.93 14.18
N LEU A 106 4.47 0.00 13.25
CA LEU A 106 3.58 0.15 12.09
C LEU A 106 4.37 0.05 10.80
N SER A 107 3.79 -0.58 9.80
CA SER A 107 4.21 -0.55 8.40
C SER A 107 3.49 0.58 7.66
N LEU A 108 3.80 0.80 6.40
CA LEU A 108 3.18 1.83 5.56
C LEU A 108 2.63 1.19 4.29
N ILE A 109 1.46 1.64 3.84
CA ILE A 109 1.00 1.40 2.46
C ILE A 109 1.08 2.71 1.71
N ILE A 110 1.76 2.71 0.57
CA ILE A 110 1.93 3.88 -0.29
C ILE A 110 1.72 3.53 -1.76
N PHE A 111 1.13 4.47 -2.48
CA PHE A 111 0.96 4.41 -3.92
C PHE A 111 1.81 5.53 -4.54
N PRO A 112 2.94 5.20 -5.19
CA PRO A 112 3.91 6.21 -5.63
C PRO A 112 3.35 7.21 -6.63
N SER A 113 2.38 6.83 -7.47
CA SER A 113 1.69 7.75 -8.37
C SER A 113 0.86 8.80 -7.64
N GLY A 114 0.52 8.56 -6.38
CA GLY A 114 -0.31 9.42 -5.54
C GLY A 114 -1.78 9.50 -5.97
N THR A 115 -2.12 9.04 -7.17
CA THR A 115 -3.50 9.02 -7.70
C THR A 115 -3.71 7.77 -8.55
N ARG A 116 -4.98 7.39 -8.76
CA ARG A 116 -5.37 6.27 -9.65
C ARG A 116 -5.32 6.62 -11.14
N HIS A 117 -5.03 7.87 -11.46
CA HIS A 117 -5.10 8.42 -12.82
C HIS A 117 -3.74 8.91 -13.34
N SER A 118 -2.66 8.56 -12.68
CA SER A 118 -1.30 8.89 -13.09
C SER A 118 -0.42 7.67 -13.03
N ALA A 119 0.32 7.43 -14.09
CA ALA A 119 1.40 6.44 -14.14
C ALA A 119 2.72 7.01 -13.62
N GLU A 120 2.85 8.34 -13.50
CA GLU A 120 4.07 8.99 -13.04
C GLU A 120 4.34 8.68 -11.57
N LEU A 121 5.49 8.10 -11.27
CA LEU A 121 5.92 7.75 -9.93
C LEU A 121 6.61 8.95 -9.27
N LYS A 122 6.19 9.26 -8.05
CA LYS A 122 6.72 10.37 -7.25
C LYS A 122 7.73 9.87 -6.23
N GLY A 123 8.85 10.58 -6.05
CA GLY A 123 9.98 10.22 -5.19
C GLY A 123 9.66 9.95 -3.72
N GLY A 124 8.44 10.26 -3.25
CA GLY A 124 8.08 10.17 -1.83
C GLY A 124 8.31 8.78 -1.22
N ALA A 125 7.98 7.70 -1.95
CA ALA A 125 8.19 6.33 -1.45
C ALA A 125 9.66 6.01 -1.23
N LEU A 126 10.53 6.42 -2.17
CA LEU A 126 11.98 6.20 -2.10
C LEU A 126 12.59 6.99 -0.95
N VAL A 127 12.22 8.26 -0.79
CA VAL A 127 12.67 9.11 0.31
C VAL A 127 12.27 8.51 1.66
N ILE A 128 11.02 8.07 1.82
CA ILE A 128 10.53 7.43 3.05
C ILE A 128 11.31 6.14 3.34
N SER A 129 11.50 5.27 2.34
CA SER A 129 12.28 4.04 2.49
C SER A 129 13.70 4.32 2.95
N LYS A 130 14.40 5.21 2.25
CA LYS A 130 15.77 5.60 2.61
C LYS A 130 15.88 6.22 4.00
N MET A 131 15.01 7.18 4.33
CA MET A 131 15.02 7.87 5.62
C MET A 131 14.64 6.95 6.78
N SER A 132 13.69 6.04 6.58
CA SER A 132 13.26 5.09 7.62
C SER A 132 14.16 3.86 7.73
N LYS A 133 14.98 3.57 6.70
CA LYS A 133 15.80 2.37 6.54
C LYS A 133 14.92 1.10 6.53
N LYS A 134 13.75 1.20 5.90
CA LYS A 134 12.81 0.08 5.78
C LYS A 134 12.67 -0.35 4.33
N PRO A 135 12.60 -1.67 4.08
CA PRO A 135 12.46 -2.19 2.73
C PRO A 135 11.09 -1.82 2.15
N MET A 136 11.05 -1.67 0.84
CA MET A 136 9.83 -1.60 0.05
C MET A 136 9.47 -3.01 -0.40
N VAL A 137 8.21 -3.38 -0.26
CA VAL A 137 7.67 -4.66 -0.76
C VAL A 137 6.66 -4.35 -1.85
N PRO A 138 6.97 -4.69 -3.10
CA PRO A 138 6.01 -4.56 -4.19
C PRO A 138 4.80 -5.45 -3.92
N VAL A 139 3.61 -4.95 -4.17
CA VAL A 139 2.36 -5.71 -4.03
C VAL A 139 1.40 -5.33 -5.13
N VAL A 140 0.69 -6.32 -5.67
CA VAL A 140 -0.37 -6.12 -6.66
C VAL A 140 -1.69 -6.70 -6.19
N TYR A 141 -2.76 -6.17 -6.74
CA TYR A 141 -4.11 -6.66 -6.59
C TYR A 141 -4.69 -6.97 -7.96
N GLN A 142 -5.25 -8.16 -8.10
CA GLN A 142 -6.11 -8.52 -9.23
C GLN A 142 -7.49 -8.92 -8.73
N GLY A 143 -8.51 -8.42 -9.41
CA GLY A 143 -9.90 -8.66 -9.04
C GLY A 143 -10.82 -7.53 -9.49
N PRO A 144 -12.04 -7.48 -8.94
CA PRO A 144 -13.00 -6.44 -9.30
C PRO A 144 -12.46 -5.04 -9.04
N LEU A 145 -12.56 -4.15 -10.04
CA LEU A 145 -12.20 -2.73 -9.93
C LEU A 145 -13.43 -1.82 -9.74
N SER A 146 -14.63 -2.36 -9.85
CA SER A 146 -15.88 -1.65 -9.66
C SER A 146 -16.76 -2.35 -8.65
N PHE A 147 -17.66 -1.58 -8.01
CA PHE A 147 -18.61 -2.13 -7.04
C PHE A 147 -19.52 -3.21 -7.66
N LYS A 148 -19.97 -3.00 -8.91
CA LYS A 148 -20.73 -4.03 -9.66
C LYS A 148 -19.91 -5.30 -9.89
N GLY A 149 -18.58 -5.15 -10.08
CA GLY A 149 -17.67 -6.29 -10.21
C GLY A 149 -17.55 -7.10 -8.92
N LEU A 150 -17.53 -6.44 -7.75
CA LEU A 150 -17.54 -7.12 -6.45
C LEU A 150 -18.73 -8.06 -6.29
N LEU A 151 -19.92 -7.61 -6.68
CA LEU A 151 -21.14 -8.42 -6.58
C LEU A 151 -21.15 -9.63 -7.53
N LYS A 152 -20.33 -9.64 -8.57
CA LYS A 152 -20.16 -10.79 -9.48
C LYS A 152 -19.24 -11.88 -8.91
N ARG A 153 -18.73 -11.72 -7.71
CA ARG A 153 -17.88 -12.68 -6.99
C ARG A 153 -16.68 -13.18 -7.80
N LYS A 154 -16.04 -12.27 -8.55
CA LYS A 154 -14.78 -12.58 -9.21
C LYS A 154 -13.67 -12.73 -8.15
N PRO A 155 -12.72 -13.65 -8.34
CA PRO A 155 -11.62 -13.81 -7.40
C PRO A 155 -10.96 -12.48 -7.05
N MET A 156 -10.64 -12.28 -5.76
CA MET A 156 -9.80 -11.19 -5.27
C MET A 156 -8.46 -11.78 -4.88
N GLU A 157 -7.40 -11.31 -5.51
CA GLU A 157 -6.07 -11.85 -5.32
C GLU A 157 -5.09 -10.74 -4.96
N VAL A 158 -4.25 -11.01 -3.97
CA VAL A 158 -3.14 -10.15 -3.55
C VAL A 158 -1.86 -10.94 -3.67
N ASN A 159 -0.87 -10.40 -4.36
CA ASN A 159 0.43 -11.06 -4.55
C ASN A 159 1.57 -10.16 -4.07
N PHE A 160 2.36 -10.66 -3.10
CA PHE A 160 3.50 -9.96 -2.53
C PHE A 160 4.79 -10.30 -3.28
N GLY A 161 5.60 -9.26 -3.56
CA GLY A 161 6.92 -9.41 -4.15
C GLY A 161 8.05 -9.50 -3.13
N ASN A 162 9.26 -9.70 -3.62
CA ASN A 162 10.45 -9.68 -2.79
C ASN A 162 10.77 -8.26 -2.30
N PRO A 163 11.29 -8.10 -1.06
CA PRO A 163 11.67 -6.80 -0.54
C PRO A 163 12.78 -6.14 -1.36
N ILE A 164 12.60 -4.86 -1.69
CA ILE A 164 13.61 -4.00 -2.32
C ILE A 164 14.15 -3.06 -1.25
N THR A 165 15.47 -3.06 -1.06
CA THR A 165 16.14 -2.23 -0.08
C THR A 165 17.00 -1.19 -0.77
N ILE A 166 16.88 0.08 -0.37
CA ILE A 166 17.75 1.15 -0.86
C ILE A 166 18.98 1.20 0.03
N ASP A 167 20.18 1.05 -0.56
CA ASP A 167 21.44 1.18 0.18
C ASP A 167 21.55 2.59 0.75
N LYS A 168 22.11 2.69 1.96
CA LYS A 168 22.31 3.98 2.66
C LYS A 168 23.21 4.94 1.87
N LYS A 169 24.18 4.40 1.13
CA LYS A 169 25.14 5.17 0.33
C LYS A 169 24.53 5.66 -0.99
N THR A 170 23.47 5.02 -1.50
CA THR A 170 22.82 5.41 -2.76
C THR A 170 22.26 6.82 -2.62
N LYS A 171 22.77 7.76 -3.40
CA LYS A 171 22.16 9.10 -3.52
C LYS A 171 20.89 8.99 -4.35
N LEU A 172 19.81 9.64 -3.92
CA LEU A 172 18.57 9.74 -4.70
C LEU A 172 18.75 10.83 -5.77
N THR A 173 19.58 10.55 -6.77
CA THR A 173 19.66 11.32 -8.00
C THR A 173 18.53 10.90 -8.94
N HIS A 174 18.18 11.73 -9.90
CA HIS A 174 17.15 11.40 -10.88
C HIS A 174 17.41 10.03 -11.55
N GLU A 175 18.65 9.74 -11.95
CA GLU A 175 19.06 8.47 -12.54
C GLU A 175 18.82 7.28 -11.62
N ASN A 176 19.28 7.35 -10.35
CA ASN A 176 19.10 6.29 -9.37
C ASN A 176 17.62 6.08 -9.01
N GLU A 177 16.83 7.15 -8.97
CA GLU A 177 15.38 7.04 -8.77
C GLU A 177 14.72 6.28 -9.92
N GLN A 178 15.07 6.57 -11.17
CA GLN A 178 14.54 5.85 -12.34
C GLN A 178 14.88 4.36 -12.31
N ILE A 179 16.12 4.00 -11.93
CA ILE A 179 16.52 2.60 -11.78
C ILE A 179 15.64 1.88 -10.74
N ILE A 180 15.40 2.50 -9.57
CA ILE A 180 14.58 1.89 -8.53
C ILE A 180 13.10 1.82 -8.93
N TYR A 181 12.60 2.83 -9.65
CA TYR A 181 11.25 2.78 -10.20
C TYR A 181 11.08 1.66 -11.22
N LYS A 182 12.05 1.49 -12.10
CA LYS A 182 12.04 0.38 -13.06
C LYS A 182 12.02 -0.97 -12.34
N GLN A 183 12.78 -1.13 -11.26
CA GLN A 183 12.74 -2.35 -10.44
C GLN A 183 11.36 -2.59 -9.81
N LEU A 184 10.67 -1.53 -9.36
CA LEU A 184 9.33 -1.62 -8.81
C LEU A 184 8.31 -1.99 -9.89
N GLU A 185 8.37 -1.37 -11.07
CA GLU A 185 7.50 -1.67 -12.20
C GLU A 185 7.67 -3.11 -12.68
N ASP A 186 8.91 -3.56 -12.88
CA ASP A 186 9.22 -4.94 -13.27
C ASP A 186 8.72 -5.95 -12.21
N ALA A 187 8.85 -5.58 -10.92
CA ALA A 187 8.35 -6.41 -9.84
C ALA A 187 6.81 -6.48 -9.83
N TRP A 188 6.09 -5.40 -10.13
CA TRP A 188 4.63 -5.42 -10.26
C TRP A 188 4.19 -6.24 -11.48
N ASP A 189 4.80 -6.02 -12.63
CA ASP A 189 4.50 -6.77 -13.85
C ASP A 189 4.70 -8.27 -13.66
N GLN A 190 5.79 -8.65 -12.99
CA GLN A 190 6.05 -10.05 -12.66
C GLN A 190 4.97 -10.61 -11.71
N ARG A 191 4.55 -9.85 -10.70
CA ARG A 191 3.49 -10.28 -9.76
C ARG A 191 2.13 -10.40 -10.44
N ASP A 192 1.83 -9.49 -11.36
CA ASP A 192 0.60 -9.55 -12.15
C ASP A 192 0.59 -10.78 -13.07
N LYS A 193 1.68 -11.07 -13.74
CA LYS A 193 1.81 -12.24 -14.63
C LYS A 193 1.80 -13.58 -13.88
N GLU A 194 2.27 -13.60 -12.63
CA GLU A 194 2.15 -14.79 -11.77
C GLU A 194 0.67 -15.12 -11.45
N LEU A 195 -0.19 -14.11 -11.32
CA LEU A 195 -1.63 -14.28 -11.11
C LEU A 195 -2.36 -14.56 -12.41
N ASN A 196 -2.02 -13.84 -13.47
CA ASN A 196 -2.61 -13.98 -14.78
C ASN A 196 -1.56 -13.71 -15.86
N PRO A 197 -1.07 -14.74 -16.58
CA PRO A 197 -0.04 -14.58 -17.62
C PRO A 197 -0.43 -13.61 -18.74
N ASN A 198 -1.73 -13.40 -18.98
CA ASN A 198 -2.28 -12.50 -19.99
C ASN A 198 -2.67 -11.12 -19.44
N PHE A 199 -2.19 -10.76 -18.25
CA PHE A 199 -2.45 -9.45 -17.70
C PHE A 199 -1.64 -8.37 -18.44
N HIS A 200 -2.34 -7.33 -18.94
CA HIS A 200 -1.79 -6.19 -19.70
C HIS A 200 -2.16 -4.86 -19.03
#